data_44a39d775a70ecad06b206b306e70c95
#
_entry.id   44a39d775a70ecad06b206b306e70c95
#
_cell.length_a   1.000
_cell.length_b   1.000
_cell.length_c   1.000
_cell.angle_alpha   90.00
_cell.angle_beta   90.00
_cell.angle_gamma   90.00
#
_symmetry.space_group_name_H-M   'P 1'
#
loop_
_entity.id
_entity.type
_entity.pdbx_description
1 polymer ?
#
loop_
_entity_poly.entity_id
_entity_poly.type
_entity_poly.pdbx_seq_one_letter_code
_entity_poly.pdbx_strand_id
1 'polypeptide(L)'
;IKITGIIDRVDRLTDGALGVVDYKSGKNVFDIQKFYNGLSPQLVTYLEALRQTYKVDADQLFGAMYLHMQDPQLNLVQFGLDKLAAQANKELTYKGLFVASETEHLAGGNYDLQKTVTYDKEDLETLLDYNIKLFTDAAEIIRSGNFAVNPYTEDGKSVQGDQIKAITHFEADRHMGQARKLLRLPSKGKKEAYLELMAKDEDDNEMQVAETIVPFPVTDQAVTADNKDQEDNHVD
;
A
#
# COMPACT_ATOMS: atom_id res chain seq x y z
N ILE A 1 -6.19 -11.57 14.48
CA ILE A 1 -5.08 -10.60 14.35
C ILE A 1 -5.48 -9.33 15.08
N LYS A 2 -4.53 -8.69 15.75
CA LYS A 2 -4.70 -7.35 16.32
C LYS A 2 -3.77 -6.40 15.57
N ILE A 3 -4.36 -5.42 14.87
CA ILE A 3 -3.63 -4.35 14.22
C ILE A 3 -3.75 -3.11 15.10
N THR A 4 -2.65 -2.42 15.34
CA THR A 4 -2.61 -1.17 16.09
C THR A 4 -1.90 -0.10 15.27
N GLY A 5 -2.40 1.13 15.33
CA GLY A 5 -1.83 2.25 14.59
C GLY A 5 -2.33 3.57 15.16
N ILE A 6 -1.83 4.66 14.58
CA ILE A 6 -2.25 6.02 14.91
C ILE A 6 -2.81 6.63 13.63
N ILE A 7 -4.00 7.22 13.72
CA ILE A 7 -4.62 8.01 12.66
C ILE A 7 -4.30 9.47 12.94
N ASP A 8 -3.76 10.19 11.96
CA ASP A 8 -3.34 11.58 12.13
C ASP A 8 -4.53 12.50 12.39
N ARG A 9 -5.63 12.34 11.62
CA ARG A 9 -6.84 13.15 11.76
C ARG A 9 -8.09 12.38 11.32
N VAL A 10 -9.15 12.51 12.10
CA VAL A 10 -10.50 12.05 11.76
C VAL A 10 -11.40 13.27 11.59
N ASP A 11 -12.05 13.38 10.45
CA ASP A 11 -13.01 14.42 10.15
C ASP A 11 -14.44 13.86 10.19
N ARG A 12 -15.38 14.71 10.57
CA ARG A 12 -16.82 14.43 10.55
C ARG A 12 -17.53 15.48 9.73
N LEU A 13 -18.30 15.06 8.75
CA LEU A 13 -19.16 15.95 7.97
C LEU A 13 -20.40 16.37 8.77
N THR A 14 -21.15 17.33 8.26
CA THR A 14 -22.34 17.88 8.93
C THR A 14 -23.48 16.88 9.04
N ASP A 15 -23.56 15.92 8.15
CA ASP A 15 -24.49 14.77 8.19
C ASP A 15 -24.06 13.64 9.11
N GLY A 16 -22.84 13.73 9.63
CA GLY A 16 -22.26 12.75 10.56
C GLY A 16 -21.29 11.78 9.94
N ALA A 17 -21.14 11.73 8.62
CA ALA A 17 -20.22 10.84 7.93
C ALA A 17 -18.77 11.08 8.37
N LEU A 18 -18.00 9.99 8.54
CA LEU A 18 -16.63 10.00 9.05
C LEU A 18 -15.62 9.77 7.94
N GLY A 19 -14.47 10.40 8.06
CA GLY A 19 -13.35 10.16 7.16
C GLY A 19 -12.00 10.39 7.81
N VAL A 20 -10.95 9.96 7.14
CA VAL A 20 -9.57 10.02 7.62
C VAL A 20 -8.72 10.91 6.73
N VAL A 21 -7.90 11.72 7.36
CA VAL A 21 -6.81 12.44 6.68
C VAL A 21 -5.48 11.98 7.26
N ASP A 22 -4.61 11.55 6.38
CA ASP A 22 -3.24 11.15 6.68
C ASP A 22 -2.26 12.14 6.03
N TYR A 23 -1.37 12.71 6.83
CA TYR A 23 -0.43 13.72 6.38
C TYR A 23 0.83 13.10 5.78
N LYS A 24 1.19 13.53 4.57
CA LYS A 24 2.36 12.99 3.87
C LYS A 24 3.32 14.10 3.44
N SER A 25 4.62 13.88 3.67
CA SER A 25 5.68 14.74 3.13
C SER A 25 5.90 14.53 1.63
N GLY A 26 5.54 13.36 1.08
CA GLY A 26 5.63 13.04 -0.34
C GLY A 26 4.28 13.06 -1.04
N LYS A 27 4.30 13.03 -2.38
CA LYS A 27 3.09 12.93 -3.20
C LYS A 27 2.56 11.50 -3.18
N ASN A 28 1.51 11.27 -2.40
CA ASN A 28 0.83 9.99 -2.30
C ASN A 28 -0.57 10.06 -2.90
N VAL A 29 -0.97 8.98 -3.54
CA VAL A 29 -2.32 8.78 -4.07
C VAL A 29 -2.75 7.35 -3.76
N PHE A 30 -4.04 7.13 -3.62
CA PHE A 30 -4.57 5.77 -3.56
C PHE A 30 -4.50 5.14 -4.95
N ASP A 31 -3.93 3.94 -5.04
CA ASP A 31 -3.86 3.15 -6.27
C ASP A 31 -4.39 1.75 -5.99
N ILE A 32 -5.54 1.43 -6.56
CA ILE A 32 -6.22 0.14 -6.41
C ILE A 32 -5.34 -1.04 -6.87
N GLN A 33 -4.48 -0.84 -7.89
CA GLN A 33 -3.54 -1.87 -8.31
C GLN A 33 -2.52 -2.18 -7.22
N LYS A 34 -1.96 -1.15 -6.57
CA LYS A 34 -1.04 -1.34 -5.44
C LYS A 34 -1.75 -1.96 -4.26
N PHE A 35 -2.96 -1.53 -3.97
CA PHE A 35 -3.78 -2.09 -2.92
C PHE A 35 -4.05 -3.58 -3.15
N TYR A 36 -4.54 -3.97 -4.32
CA TYR A 36 -4.77 -5.37 -4.69
C TYR A 36 -3.51 -6.23 -4.51
N ASN A 37 -2.35 -5.71 -4.88
CA ASN A 37 -1.08 -6.40 -4.70
C ASN A 37 -0.50 -6.30 -3.27
N GLY A 38 -1.25 -5.83 -2.29
CA GLY A 38 -0.86 -5.77 -0.87
C GLY A 38 0.17 -4.69 -0.54
N LEU A 39 0.33 -3.66 -1.37
CA LEU A 39 1.38 -2.65 -1.22
C LEU A 39 0.93 -1.32 -0.59
N SER A 40 -0.34 -1.03 -0.51
CA SER A 40 -0.84 0.26 -0.03
C SER A 40 -2.16 0.13 0.75
N PRO A 41 -2.21 -0.69 1.82
CA PRO A 41 -3.45 -0.94 2.57
C PRO A 41 -3.84 0.21 3.52
N GLN A 42 -2.99 1.20 3.76
CA GLN A 42 -3.11 2.17 4.84
C GLN A 42 -4.48 2.87 4.91
N LEU A 43 -4.95 3.47 3.80
CA LEU A 43 -6.20 4.22 3.81
C LEU A 43 -7.41 3.32 4.07
N VAL A 44 -7.46 2.15 3.45
CA VAL A 44 -8.55 1.18 3.67
C VAL A 44 -8.51 0.65 5.10
N THR A 45 -7.31 0.40 5.65
CA THR A 45 -7.14 -0.02 7.05
C THR A 45 -7.66 1.05 8.02
N TYR A 46 -7.45 2.33 7.73
CA TYR A 46 -7.96 3.41 8.57
C TYR A 46 -9.50 3.52 8.52
N LEU A 47 -10.12 3.29 7.35
CA LEU A 47 -11.58 3.23 7.25
C LEU A 47 -12.15 2.06 8.05
N GLU A 48 -11.52 0.89 7.96
CA GLU A 48 -11.91 -0.27 8.77
C GLU A 48 -11.76 0.03 10.27
N ALA A 49 -10.69 0.70 10.68
CA ALA A 49 -10.50 1.11 12.07
C ALA A 49 -11.57 2.09 12.54
N LEU A 50 -12.03 3.04 11.69
CA LEU A 50 -13.16 3.92 12.01
C LEU A 50 -14.45 3.12 12.16
N ARG A 51 -14.74 2.23 11.20
CA ARG A 51 -15.93 1.37 11.21
C ARG A 51 -16.05 0.62 12.52
N GLN A 52 -14.96 -0.03 12.95
CA GLN A 52 -14.93 -0.80 14.19
C GLN A 52 -15.00 0.09 15.45
N THR A 53 -14.27 1.20 15.47
CA THR A 53 -14.16 2.08 16.65
C THR A 53 -15.46 2.80 16.93
N TYR A 54 -16.09 3.37 15.90
CA TYR A 54 -17.32 4.16 16.02
C TYR A 54 -18.58 3.33 15.80
N LYS A 55 -18.46 2.05 15.44
CA LYS A 55 -19.56 1.13 15.13
C LYS A 55 -20.50 1.69 14.07
N VAL A 56 -19.91 2.18 13.00
CA VAL A 56 -20.60 2.76 11.84
C VAL A 56 -20.54 1.80 10.66
N ASP A 57 -21.54 1.88 9.77
CA ASP A 57 -21.57 1.15 8.52
C ASP A 57 -20.76 1.86 7.42
N ALA A 58 -20.52 1.17 6.31
CA ALA A 58 -19.73 1.71 5.19
C ALA A 58 -20.36 2.98 4.58
N ASP A 59 -21.68 3.11 4.61
CA ASP A 59 -22.42 4.28 4.13
C ASP A 59 -22.32 5.51 5.06
N GLN A 60 -21.78 5.35 6.26
CA GLN A 60 -21.48 6.43 7.18
C GLN A 60 -20.01 6.89 7.12
N LEU A 61 -19.29 6.45 6.09
CA LEU A 61 -17.93 6.89 5.80
C LEU A 61 -17.95 7.78 4.55
N PHE A 62 -17.18 8.88 4.56
CA PHE A 62 -17.05 9.70 3.35
C PHE A 62 -15.73 9.46 2.58
N GLY A 63 -14.73 8.87 3.22
CA GLY A 63 -13.49 8.53 2.55
C GLY A 63 -12.25 8.55 3.44
N ALA A 64 -11.12 8.20 2.85
CA ALA A 64 -9.81 8.32 3.44
C ALA A 64 -8.84 8.94 2.43
N MET A 65 -8.02 9.89 2.87
CA MET A 65 -7.25 10.70 1.96
C MET A 65 -5.89 11.10 2.51
N TYR A 66 -4.98 11.36 1.60
CA TYR A 66 -3.70 11.96 1.87
C TYR A 66 -3.76 13.49 1.68
N LEU A 67 -3.13 14.22 2.61
CA LEU A 67 -2.84 15.63 2.44
C LEU A 67 -1.34 15.84 2.35
N HIS A 68 -0.89 16.41 1.25
CA HIS A 68 0.52 16.73 1.04
C HIS A 68 0.91 17.97 1.87
N MET A 69 1.91 17.81 2.74
CA MET A 69 2.30 18.82 3.75
C MET A 69 3.37 19.80 3.28
N GLN A 70 3.96 19.59 2.11
CA GLN A 70 4.99 20.48 1.59
C GLN A 70 4.40 21.55 0.67
N ASP A 71 4.96 22.75 0.75
CA ASP A 71 4.60 23.81 -0.19
C ASP A 71 4.88 23.37 -1.63
N PRO A 72 3.93 23.60 -2.55
CA PRO A 72 4.12 23.23 -3.94
C PRO A 72 5.26 24.01 -4.58
N GLN A 73 6.26 23.29 -5.06
CA GLN A 73 7.33 23.91 -5.87
C GLN A 73 6.84 24.04 -7.31
N LEU A 74 6.46 25.24 -7.70
CA LEU A 74 5.89 25.53 -9.02
C LEU A 74 6.90 26.22 -9.92
N ASN A 75 6.97 25.77 -11.16
CA ASN A 75 7.83 26.38 -12.16
C ASN A 75 7.11 27.55 -12.85
N LEU A 76 7.53 28.80 -12.55
CA LEU A 76 6.96 29.99 -13.11
C LEU A 76 7.07 30.06 -14.65
N VAL A 77 8.16 29.53 -15.20
CA VAL A 77 8.37 29.52 -16.67
C VAL A 77 7.39 28.57 -17.35
N GLN A 78 7.07 27.47 -16.69
CA GLN A 78 6.15 26.47 -17.23
C GLN A 78 4.69 26.89 -17.16
N PHE A 79 4.26 27.56 -16.08
CA PHE A 79 2.83 27.81 -15.83
C PHE A 79 2.41 29.27 -16.07
N GLY A 80 3.32 30.24 -15.95
CA GLY A 80 2.98 31.65 -15.92
C GLY A 80 2.33 32.08 -14.59
N LEU A 81 2.33 33.38 -14.32
CA LEU A 81 1.81 33.93 -13.05
C LEU A 81 0.31 33.71 -12.85
N ASP A 82 -0.47 33.77 -13.92
CA ASP A 82 -1.92 33.65 -13.94
C ASP A 82 -2.42 32.27 -13.54
N LYS A 83 -1.60 31.22 -13.73
CA LYS A 83 -1.96 29.83 -13.45
C LYS A 83 -1.33 29.26 -12.18
N LEU A 84 -0.42 29.99 -11.55
CA LEU A 84 0.31 29.49 -10.37
C LEU A 84 -0.63 29.15 -9.21
N ALA A 85 -1.60 30.02 -8.89
CA ALA A 85 -2.53 29.78 -7.79
C ALA A 85 -3.39 28.54 -8.04
N ALA A 86 -3.89 28.37 -9.26
CA ALA A 86 -4.66 27.17 -9.63
C ALA A 86 -3.83 25.89 -9.54
N GLN A 87 -2.56 25.96 -9.97
CA GLN A 87 -1.66 24.82 -9.89
C GLN A 87 -1.28 24.51 -8.43
N ALA A 88 -1.05 25.53 -7.60
CA ALA A 88 -0.82 25.33 -6.16
C ALA A 88 -2.01 24.61 -5.50
N ASN A 89 -3.23 25.07 -5.75
CA ASN A 89 -4.43 24.43 -5.22
C ASN A 89 -4.56 22.97 -5.67
N LYS A 90 -4.21 22.68 -6.93
CA LYS A 90 -4.21 21.30 -7.45
C LYS A 90 -3.20 20.39 -6.74
N GLU A 91 -2.02 20.91 -6.38
CA GLU A 91 -1.02 20.15 -5.63
C GLU A 91 -1.47 19.88 -4.18
N LEU A 92 -2.22 20.80 -3.57
CA LEU A 92 -2.75 20.72 -2.21
C LEU A 92 -4.11 20.02 -2.13
N THR A 93 -4.59 19.44 -3.24
CA THR A 93 -5.86 18.70 -3.27
C THR A 93 -5.74 17.43 -2.43
N TYR A 94 -6.76 17.16 -1.62
CA TYR A 94 -6.91 15.88 -0.91
C TYR A 94 -7.07 14.74 -1.92
N LYS A 95 -6.18 13.75 -1.86
CA LYS A 95 -6.12 12.62 -2.79
C LYS A 95 -6.27 11.31 -2.03
N GLY A 96 -7.23 10.49 -2.42
CA GLY A 96 -7.48 9.25 -1.69
C GLY A 96 -8.56 8.43 -2.34
N LEU A 97 -9.37 7.78 -1.53
CA LEU A 97 -10.60 7.11 -1.92
C LEU A 97 -11.80 7.77 -1.24
N PHE A 98 -12.89 7.94 -1.96
CA PHE A 98 -14.08 8.65 -1.52
C PHE A 98 -15.33 7.79 -1.73
N VAL A 99 -16.33 7.99 -0.88
CA VAL A 99 -17.61 7.30 -1.00
C VAL A 99 -18.53 8.09 -1.91
N ALA A 100 -19.18 7.41 -2.83
CA ALA A 100 -19.95 8.06 -3.91
C ALA A 100 -21.14 8.88 -3.38
N SER A 101 -21.83 8.39 -2.35
CA SER A 101 -22.95 9.11 -1.72
C SER A 101 -22.55 10.48 -1.13
N GLU A 102 -21.28 10.61 -0.71
CA GLU A 102 -20.79 11.79 -0.01
C GLU A 102 -20.18 12.84 -0.94
N THR A 103 -20.06 12.54 -2.25
CA THR A 103 -19.42 13.45 -3.21
C THR A 103 -20.08 14.81 -3.32
N GLU A 104 -21.40 14.89 -3.15
CA GLU A 104 -22.13 16.16 -3.15
C GLU A 104 -21.77 17.02 -1.92
N HIS A 105 -21.62 16.41 -0.75
CA HIS A 105 -21.21 17.09 0.49
C HIS A 105 -19.75 17.57 0.42
N LEU A 106 -18.91 16.88 -0.34
CA LEU A 106 -17.50 17.22 -0.56
C LEU A 106 -17.32 18.22 -1.71
N ALA A 107 -18.36 18.44 -2.53
CA ALA A 107 -18.31 19.37 -3.67
C ALA A 107 -18.06 20.80 -3.18
N GLY A 108 -17.11 21.48 -3.85
CA GLY A 108 -16.65 22.82 -3.45
C GLY A 108 -15.48 22.83 -2.46
N GLY A 109 -15.14 21.71 -1.85
CA GLY A 109 -13.87 21.50 -1.14
C GLY A 109 -12.73 21.17 -2.10
N ASN A 110 -11.52 21.08 -1.56
CA ASN A 110 -10.32 20.76 -2.35
C ASN A 110 -10.06 19.25 -2.41
N TYR A 111 -11.03 18.48 -2.89
CA TYR A 111 -10.98 17.01 -2.98
C TYR A 111 -10.85 16.54 -4.44
N ASP A 112 -10.07 15.48 -4.67
CA ASP A 112 -9.96 14.82 -5.97
C ASP A 112 -11.07 13.76 -6.13
N LEU A 113 -12.25 14.20 -6.56
CA LEU A 113 -13.46 13.37 -6.67
C LEU A 113 -13.60 12.68 -8.04
N GLN A 114 -12.51 12.25 -8.65
CA GLN A 114 -12.56 11.53 -9.93
C GLN A 114 -13.23 10.16 -9.76
N LYS A 115 -13.94 9.69 -10.80
CA LYS A 115 -14.61 8.38 -10.79
C LYS A 115 -13.66 7.20 -10.47
N THR A 116 -12.38 7.34 -10.78
CA THR A 116 -11.35 6.31 -10.53
C THR A 116 -11.04 6.12 -9.05
N VAL A 117 -11.40 7.07 -8.21
CA VAL A 117 -11.15 7.05 -6.75
C VAL A 117 -12.43 7.23 -5.94
N THR A 118 -13.59 7.18 -6.59
CA THR A 118 -14.90 7.24 -5.96
C THR A 118 -15.54 5.85 -6.01
N TYR A 119 -16.00 5.35 -4.88
CA TYR A 119 -16.50 4.00 -4.66
C TYR A 119 -17.92 4.06 -4.10
N ASP A 120 -18.82 3.25 -4.60
CA ASP A 120 -20.11 3.06 -3.94
C ASP A 120 -19.99 2.20 -2.68
N LYS A 121 -21.12 1.97 -2.00
CA LYS A 121 -21.11 1.22 -0.75
C LYS A 121 -20.61 -0.20 -0.93
N GLU A 122 -21.06 -0.90 -1.98
CA GLU A 122 -20.70 -2.29 -2.26
C GLU A 122 -19.22 -2.40 -2.62
N ASP A 123 -18.73 -1.50 -3.46
CA ASP A 123 -17.30 -1.39 -3.80
C ASP A 123 -16.45 -1.17 -2.54
N LEU A 124 -16.91 -0.28 -1.64
CA LEU A 124 -16.19 -0.01 -0.39
C LEU A 124 -16.17 -1.23 0.53
N GLU A 125 -17.29 -1.94 0.68
CA GLU A 125 -17.34 -3.17 1.45
C GLU A 125 -16.36 -4.21 0.90
N THR A 126 -16.32 -4.41 -0.42
CA THR A 126 -15.32 -5.27 -1.08
C THR A 126 -13.88 -4.87 -0.75
N LEU A 127 -13.56 -3.56 -0.74
CA LEU A 127 -12.22 -3.10 -0.36
C LEU A 127 -11.91 -3.40 1.12
N LEU A 128 -12.88 -3.21 2.02
CA LEU A 128 -12.72 -3.45 3.45
C LEU A 128 -12.49 -4.94 3.75
N ASP A 129 -13.29 -5.82 3.15
CA ASP A 129 -13.20 -7.26 3.32
C ASP A 129 -11.89 -7.82 2.73
N TYR A 130 -11.52 -7.37 1.54
CA TYR A 130 -10.23 -7.70 0.94
C TYR A 130 -9.04 -7.23 1.79
N ASN A 131 -9.14 -6.07 2.44
CA ASN A 131 -8.12 -5.59 3.36
C ASN A 131 -7.95 -6.51 4.59
N ILE A 132 -9.05 -7.01 5.13
CA ILE A 132 -9.03 -7.99 6.24
C ILE A 132 -8.34 -9.27 5.77
N LYS A 133 -8.66 -9.75 4.56
CA LYS A 133 -8.03 -10.91 3.94
C LYS A 133 -6.51 -10.72 3.81
N LEU A 134 -6.04 -9.61 3.25
CA LEU A 134 -4.61 -9.31 3.11
C LEU A 134 -3.86 -9.42 4.45
N PHE A 135 -4.43 -8.92 5.53
CA PHE A 135 -3.80 -9.00 6.85
C PHE A 135 -3.87 -10.41 7.44
N THR A 136 -4.93 -11.15 7.17
CA THR A 136 -5.08 -12.54 7.60
C THR A 136 -4.03 -13.42 6.94
N ASP A 137 -3.91 -13.31 5.62
CA ASP A 137 -2.92 -14.05 4.82
C ASP A 137 -1.48 -13.70 5.28
N ALA A 138 -1.19 -12.41 5.48
CA ALA A 138 0.12 -11.98 5.97
C ALA A 138 0.43 -12.57 7.36
N ALA A 139 -0.55 -12.64 8.26
CA ALA A 139 -0.35 -13.23 9.58
C ALA A 139 -0.15 -14.73 9.52
N GLU A 140 -0.80 -15.44 8.63
CA GLU A 140 -0.58 -16.88 8.43
C GLU A 140 0.82 -17.15 7.90
N ILE A 141 1.30 -16.36 6.93
CA ILE A 141 2.68 -16.42 6.45
C ILE A 141 3.67 -16.20 7.59
N ILE A 142 3.46 -15.17 8.43
CA ILE A 142 4.31 -14.90 9.59
C ILE A 142 4.27 -16.06 10.59
N ARG A 143 3.09 -16.58 10.91
CA ARG A 143 2.92 -17.71 11.85
C ARG A 143 3.55 -19.01 11.35
N SER A 144 3.59 -19.23 10.05
CA SER A 144 4.27 -20.38 9.46
C SER A 144 5.80 -20.29 9.54
N GLY A 145 6.35 -19.15 10.00
CA GLY A 145 7.80 -18.91 10.05
C GLY A 145 8.40 -18.56 8.69
N ASN A 146 7.58 -18.21 7.70
CA ASN A 146 8.07 -17.80 6.38
C ASN A 146 8.43 -16.32 6.38
N PHE A 147 9.73 -16.03 6.36
CA PHE A 147 10.32 -14.69 6.30
C PHE A 147 11.16 -14.50 5.04
N ALA A 148 10.82 -15.20 3.95
CA ALA A 148 11.55 -15.08 2.70
C ALA A 148 11.55 -13.64 2.19
N VAL A 149 12.68 -13.22 1.63
CA VAL A 149 12.81 -11.92 0.95
C VAL A 149 11.91 -11.94 -0.28
N ASN A 150 10.97 -11.01 -0.36
CA ASN A 150 9.96 -10.95 -1.41
C ASN A 150 9.91 -9.56 -2.06
N PRO A 151 10.96 -9.13 -2.76
CA PRO A 151 10.96 -7.87 -3.49
C PRO A 151 10.02 -7.96 -4.68
N TYR A 152 9.49 -6.80 -5.12
CA TYR A 152 8.60 -6.76 -6.26
C TYR A 152 9.14 -5.89 -7.39
N THR A 153 8.67 -6.18 -8.59
CA THR A 153 8.96 -5.40 -9.79
C THR A 153 7.67 -4.99 -10.50
N GLU A 154 7.63 -3.76 -10.98
CA GLU A 154 6.52 -3.25 -11.79
C GLU A 154 6.80 -3.40 -13.30
N ASP A 155 8.04 -3.33 -13.70
CA ASP A 155 8.48 -3.28 -15.11
C ASP A 155 9.31 -4.49 -15.56
N GLY A 156 9.65 -5.39 -14.62
CA GLY A 156 10.53 -6.53 -14.88
C GLY A 156 12.00 -6.16 -15.09
N LYS A 157 12.39 -4.89 -14.85
CA LYS A 157 13.76 -4.39 -15.03
C LYS A 157 14.36 -3.82 -13.75
N SER A 158 13.52 -3.24 -12.91
CA SER A 158 13.90 -2.68 -11.62
C SER A 158 13.13 -3.36 -10.49
N VAL A 159 13.74 -3.42 -9.32
CA VAL A 159 13.15 -4.02 -8.11
C VAL A 159 13.03 -2.96 -7.04
N GLN A 160 11.86 -2.91 -6.41
CA GLN A 160 11.66 -2.05 -5.25
C GLN A 160 12.42 -2.62 -4.05
N GLY A 161 13.12 -1.74 -3.31
CA GLY A 161 13.94 -2.13 -2.18
C GLY A 161 15.41 -2.40 -2.52
N ASP A 162 15.88 -2.08 -3.72
CA ASP A 162 17.31 -2.21 -4.09
C ASP A 162 18.26 -1.49 -3.13
N GLN A 163 17.77 -0.45 -2.46
CA GLN A 163 18.51 0.31 -1.45
C GLN A 163 18.93 -0.54 -0.23
N ILE A 164 18.20 -1.62 0.06
CA ILE A 164 18.48 -2.53 1.19
C ILE A 164 19.13 -3.85 0.75
N LYS A 165 19.67 -3.91 -0.45
CA LYS A 165 20.31 -5.11 -1.00
C LYS A 165 21.44 -5.68 -0.13
N ALA A 166 22.12 -4.82 0.64
CA ALA A 166 23.14 -5.27 1.59
C ALA A 166 22.58 -6.15 2.73
N ILE A 167 21.28 -6.00 3.02
CA ILE A 167 20.58 -6.78 4.05
C ILE A 167 19.87 -7.98 3.41
N THR A 168 19.20 -7.77 2.29
CA THR A 168 18.39 -8.79 1.63
C THR A 168 19.21 -9.75 0.78
N HIS A 169 20.43 -9.36 0.41
CA HIS A 169 21.29 -10.05 -0.56
C HIS A 169 20.61 -10.27 -1.93
N PHE A 170 19.54 -9.52 -2.21
CA PHE A 170 18.86 -9.59 -3.50
C PHE A 170 19.58 -8.70 -4.51
N GLU A 171 20.11 -9.32 -5.56
CA GLU A 171 20.78 -8.66 -6.68
C GLU A 171 19.88 -8.74 -7.90
N ALA A 172 19.39 -7.59 -8.40
CA ALA A 172 18.46 -7.55 -9.53
C ALA A 172 19.02 -8.25 -10.78
N ASP A 173 20.32 -8.12 -11.03
CA ASP A 173 20.99 -8.74 -12.19
C ASP A 173 20.93 -10.28 -12.17
N ARG A 174 20.88 -10.87 -10.99
CA ARG A 174 20.91 -12.34 -10.80
C ARG A 174 19.57 -12.92 -10.40
N HIS A 175 18.78 -12.16 -9.65
CA HIS A 175 17.60 -12.67 -8.96
C HIS A 175 16.29 -12.09 -9.51
N MET A 176 16.29 -11.32 -10.61
CA MET A 176 15.08 -10.68 -11.16
C MET A 176 13.96 -11.70 -11.43
N GLY A 177 14.28 -12.92 -11.83
CA GLY A 177 13.30 -13.98 -12.03
C GLY A 177 12.56 -14.42 -10.76
N GLN A 178 13.09 -14.09 -9.59
CA GLN A 178 12.52 -14.41 -8.27
C GLN A 178 11.72 -13.22 -7.70
N ALA A 179 11.80 -12.02 -8.32
CA ALA A 179 11.01 -10.88 -7.90
C ALA A 179 9.53 -11.11 -8.21
N ARG A 180 8.67 -10.80 -7.25
CA ARG A 180 7.22 -10.85 -7.44
C ARG A 180 6.80 -9.84 -8.51
N LYS A 181 6.11 -10.31 -9.54
CA LYS A 181 5.51 -9.45 -10.56
C LYS A 181 4.14 -9.00 -10.09
N LEU A 182 3.91 -7.70 -10.07
CA LEU A 182 2.60 -7.18 -9.71
C LEU A 182 1.59 -7.47 -10.83
N LEU A 183 0.39 -7.90 -10.46
CA LEU A 183 -0.70 -7.97 -11.41
C LEU A 183 -1.04 -6.57 -11.90
N ARG A 184 -1.01 -6.37 -13.22
CA ARG A 184 -1.29 -5.10 -13.89
C ARG A 184 -2.41 -5.30 -14.90
N LEU A 185 -3.50 -4.59 -14.70
CA LEU A 185 -4.63 -4.59 -15.62
C LEU A 185 -4.61 -3.34 -16.51
N PRO A 186 -5.22 -3.41 -17.72
CA PRO A 186 -5.37 -2.25 -18.59
C PRO A 186 -6.05 -1.08 -17.89
N SER A 187 -5.69 0.15 -18.26
CA SER A 187 -6.21 1.36 -17.61
C SER A 187 -7.73 1.54 -17.74
N LYS A 188 -8.31 1.07 -18.86
CA LYS A 188 -9.75 1.15 -19.11
C LYS A 188 -10.49 0.09 -18.28
N GLY A 189 -11.43 0.52 -17.43
CA GLY A 189 -12.16 -0.38 -16.52
C GLY A 189 -11.29 -1.00 -15.44
N LYS A 190 -10.16 -0.37 -15.12
CA LYS A 190 -9.16 -0.88 -14.16
C LYS A 190 -9.77 -1.04 -12.77
N LYS A 191 -10.55 -0.07 -12.31
CA LYS A 191 -11.16 -0.11 -10.97
C LYS A 191 -12.11 -1.29 -10.84
N GLU A 192 -13.05 -1.39 -11.74
CA GLU A 192 -14.08 -2.43 -11.78
C GLU A 192 -13.45 -3.84 -11.87
N ALA A 193 -12.43 -3.99 -12.72
CA ALA A 193 -11.75 -5.27 -12.89
C ALA A 193 -10.99 -5.72 -11.62
N TYR A 194 -10.38 -4.80 -10.86
CA TYR A 194 -9.78 -5.16 -9.57
C TYR A 194 -10.82 -5.47 -8.51
N LEU A 195 -11.95 -4.76 -8.47
CA LEU A 195 -13.04 -5.05 -7.54
C LEU A 195 -13.63 -6.44 -7.81
N GLU A 196 -13.85 -6.80 -9.08
CA GLU A 196 -14.28 -8.16 -9.44
C GLU A 196 -13.28 -9.25 -9.02
N LEU A 197 -11.98 -8.97 -9.12
CA LEU A 197 -10.96 -9.92 -8.65
C LEU A 197 -10.97 -10.04 -7.12
N MET A 198 -11.09 -8.94 -6.40
CA MET A 198 -11.16 -8.95 -4.94
C MET A 198 -12.36 -9.74 -4.44
N ALA A 199 -13.55 -9.53 -5.04
CA ALA A 199 -14.76 -10.27 -4.69
C ALA A 199 -14.66 -11.78 -4.98
N LYS A 200 -13.94 -12.19 -6.04
CA LYS A 200 -13.72 -13.61 -6.37
C LYS A 200 -12.70 -14.28 -5.47
N ASP A 201 -11.69 -13.54 -5.01
CA ASP A 201 -10.68 -14.07 -4.08
C ASP A 201 -11.26 -14.42 -2.70
N GLU A 202 -12.48 -13.98 -2.38
CA GLU A 202 -13.22 -14.43 -1.20
C GLU A 202 -13.73 -15.86 -1.34
N ASP A 203 -14.10 -16.28 -2.57
CA ASP A 203 -14.67 -17.62 -2.84
C ASP A 203 -13.59 -18.71 -3.04
N ASP A 204 -12.38 -18.35 -3.49
CA ASP A 204 -11.31 -19.28 -3.92
C ASP A 204 -10.16 -19.44 -2.88
N ASN A 205 -10.43 -19.38 -1.62
CA ASN A 205 -9.49 -19.15 -0.49
C ASN A 205 -8.46 -20.27 -0.19
N GLU A 206 -8.08 -21.16 -1.10
CA GLU A 206 -7.14 -22.25 -0.78
C GLU A 206 -5.87 -22.36 -1.67
N MET A 207 -5.67 -21.63 -2.77
CA MET A 207 -4.64 -22.08 -3.71
C MET A 207 -3.58 -21.08 -4.22
N GLN A 208 -3.64 -19.79 -3.98
CA GLN A 208 -2.69 -18.86 -4.64
C GLN A 208 -1.57 -18.25 -3.78
N VAL A 209 -1.65 -18.30 -2.46
CA VAL A 209 -0.61 -17.73 -1.59
C VAL A 209 0.67 -18.58 -1.60
N ALA A 210 0.54 -19.88 -1.84
CA ALA A 210 1.67 -20.83 -1.81
C ALA A 210 2.58 -20.76 -3.05
N GLU A 211 2.07 -20.37 -4.21
CA GLU A 211 2.85 -20.36 -5.46
C GLU A 211 3.64 -19.07 -5.71
N THR A 212 3.37 -17.99 -4.97
CA THR A 212 4.00 -16.68 -5.22
C THR A 212 5.26 -16.44 -4.40
N ILE A 213 5.53 -17.25 -3.38
CA ILE A 213 6.72 -17.14 -2.52
C ILE A 213 7.69 -18.25 -2.87
N VAL A 214 8.63 -17.94 -3.75
CA VAL A 214 9.79 -18.83 -4.00
C VAL A 214 10.80 -18.60 -2.88
N PRO A 215 11.09 -19.59 -2.01
CA PRO A 215 12.13 -19.43 -1.00
C PRO A 215 13.48 -19.24 -1.68
N PHE A 216 14.27 -18.28 -1.21
CA PHE A 216 15.65 -18.16 -1.63
C PHE A 216 16.39 -19.43 -1.25
N PRO A 217 17.23 -19.99 -2.15
CA PRO A 217 18.12 -21.07 -1.78
C PRO A 217 19.09 -20.52 -0.72
N VAL A 218 18.94 -20.96 0.51
CA VAL A 218 19.94 -20.76 1.55
C VAL A 218 21.14 -21.58 1.11
N THR A 219 22.17 -20.93 0.59
CA THR A 219 23.45 -21.59 0.40
C THR A 219 24.04 -21.81 1.79
N ASP A 220 23.99 -23.04 2.26
CA ASP A 220 24.77 -23.50 3.41
C ASP A 220 26.26 -23.36 3.07
N GLN A 221 26.79 -22.16 3.21
CA GLN A 221 28.22 -21.97 3.45
C GLN A 221 28.42 -22.03 4.95
N ALA A 222 28.58 -23.24 5.44
CA ALA A 222 29.14 -23.47 6.76
C ALA A 222 30.49 -22.77 6.83
N VAL A 223 30.53 -21.70 7.63
CA VAL A 223 31.78 -21.07 8.05
C VAL A 223 32.42 -22.04 9.01
N THR A 224 33.29 -22.92 8.50
CA THR A 224 34.21 -23.68 9.34
C THR A 224 35.22 -22.68 9.91
N ALA A 225 35.03 -22.32 11.17
CA ALA A 225 36.04 -21.63 11.96
C ALA A 225 37.20 -22.58 12.16
N ASP A 226 38.27 -22.37 11.42
CA ASP A 226 39.56 -23.02 11.65
C ASP A 226 40.17 -22.44 12.93
N ASN A 227 39.93 -23.13 14.05
CA ASN A 227 40.71 -22.94 15.28
C ASN A 227 42.09 -23.56 15.07
N LYS A 228 43.07 -22.79 14.67
CA LYS A 228 44.48 -23.13 14.85
C LYS A 228 44.91 -22.66 16.23
N ASP A 229 44.95 -23.63 17.14
CA ASP A 229 45.67 -23.53 18.41
C ASP A 229 47.15 -23.27 18.10
N GLN A 230 47.67 -22.14 18.50
CA GLN A 230 49.11 -21.91 18.63
C GLN A 230 49.56 -22.44 19.99
N GLU A 231 50.20 -23.60 19.99
CA GLU A 231 51.01 -24.04 21.11
C GLU A 231 52.24 -23.13 21.25
N ASP A 232 52.30 -22.40 22.35
CA ASP A 232 53.52 -21.76 22.82
C ASP A 232 54.49 -22.81 23.32
N ASN A 233 55.60 -23.04 22.61
CA ASN A 233 56.78 -23.72 23.12
C ASN A 233 57.76 -22.66 23.64
N HIS A 234 57.85 -22.58 24.98
CA HIS A 234 58.99 -22.05 25.69
C HIS A 234 60.08 -23.12 25.77
N VAL A 235 61.23 -22.80 25.28
CA VAL A 235 62.50 -23.46 25.70
C VAL A 235 63.62 -22.42 25.72
N ASP A 236 64.21 -22.24 26.92
CA ASP A 236 65.53 -21.74 27.29
C ASP A 236 66.06 -20.43 26.65
#